data_66328b66ba2f2813c257108385c869a0
#
_entry.id   66328b66ba2f2813c257108385c869a0
#
_cell.length_a   1.000
_cell.length_b   1.000
_cell.length_c   1.000
_cell.angle_alpha   90.00
_cell.angle_beta   90.00
_cell.angle_gamma   90.00
#
_symmetry.space_group_name_H-M   'P 1'
#
loop_
_entity.id
_entity.type
_entity.pdbx_description
1 polymer ?
#
loop_
_entity_poly.entity_id
_entity_poly.type
_entity_poly.pdbx_seq_one_letter_code
_entity_poly.pdbx_strand_id
1 'polypeptide(L)'
;AGAAAAGTLDDVKARGKLNCGVSTGLVGFASPDASGEWQGFDVDVCRAVAAAVLGDPKAVEFVPTTGKTRFTALASGEIDVLARNTTWTFSRDVDLKFEFVGVNYYDGQGFMVPKELGVSSAKELDGATICIQTGTTTELNLADFFRTNNISYEPVPIETNSEAQPLYLEGACDVYTTDASGLAATRAAFENPADHVVLPEIISKEPLGPLVRHGDNEWGDVVRWSLNALIAAEEVGITSANIGELSAAAGDNPEINRIL
;
A
#
# COMPACT_ATOMS: atom_id res chain seq x y z
N ALA A 1 -25.03 -33.49 -3.95
CA ALA A 1 -24.06 -32.56 -4.54
C ALA A 1 -24.41 -31.17 -4.00
N GLY A 2 -23.62 -30.62 -3.06
CA GLY A 2 -23.74 -29.23 -2.68
C GLY A 2 -23.32 -28.37 -3.88
N ALA A 3 -24.07 -27.33 -4.19
CA ALA A 3 -23.59 -26.32 -5.15
C ALA A 3 -22.31 -25.75 -4.54
N ALA A 4 -21.20 -25.79 -5.28
CA ALA A 4 -20.01 -25.02 -4.92
C ALA A 4 -20.46 -23.55 -4.83
N ALA A 5 -20.13 -22.87 -3.74
CA ALA A 5 -20.33 -21.44 -3.67
C ALA A 5 -19.53 -20.80 -4.83
N ALA A 6 -20.12 -19.82 -5.51
CA ALA A 6 -19.40 -19.07 -6.54
C ALA A 6 -18.15 -18.46 -5.91
N GLY A 7 -17.01 -18.56 -6.59
CA GLY A 7 -15.76 -17.94 -6.14
C GLY A 7 -15.77 -16.43 -6.41
N THR A 8 -14.83 -15.71 -5.83
CA THR A 8 -14.70 -14.26 -6.06
C THR A 8 -14.54 -13.92 -7.54
N LEU A 9 -13.87 -14.76 -8.33
CA LEU A 9 -13.72 -14.59 -9.78
C LEU A 9 -15.06 -14.55 -10.49
N ASP A 10 -15.98 -15.48 -10.15
CA ASP A 10 -17.33 -15.52 -10.74
C ASP A 10 -18.15 -14.28 -10.36
N ASP A 11 -18.05 -13.87 -9.09
CA ASP A 11 -18.76 -12.68 -8.59
C ASP A 11 -18.28 -11.40 -9.27
N VAL A 12 -16.97 -11.23 -9.48
CA VAL A 12 -16.38 -10.10 -10.19
C VAL A 12 -16.84 -10.09 -11.67
N LYS A 13 -16.79 -11.25 -12.34
CA LYS A 13 -17.27 -11.37 -13.72
C LYS A 13 -18.77 -11.09 -13.85
N ALA A 14 -19.58 -11.61 -12.94
CA ALA A 14 -21.04 -11.40 -12.95
C ALA A 14 -21.40 -9.93 -12.69
N ARG A 15 -20.66 -9.24 -11.82
CA ARG A 15 -20.83 -7.82 -11.51
C ARG A 15 -20.27 -6.91 -12.61
N GLY A 16 -19.30 -7.39 -13.41
CA GLY A 16 -18.61 -6.60 -14.43
C GLY A 16 -17.70 -5.51 -13.88
N LYS A 17 -17.31 -5.61 -12.62
CA LYS A 17 -16.50 -4.61 -11.90
C LYS A 17 -15.72 -5.25 -10.76
N LEU A 18 -14.46 -4.85 -10.59
CA LEU A 18 -13.60 -5.20 -9.46
C LEU A 18 -13.80 -4.18 -8.33
N ASN A 19 -14.08 -4.62 -7.11
CA ASN A 19 -14.03 -3.78 -5.92
C ASN A 19 -12.64 -3.90 -5.29
N CYS A 20 -11.86 -2.82 -5.38
CA CYS A 20 -10.48 -2.80 -4.87
C CYS A 20 -10.34 -1.86 -3.67
N GLY A 21 -9.94 -2.42 -2.52
CA GLY A 21 -9.63 -1.65 -1.33
C GLY A 21 -8.28 -0.94 -1.48
N VAL A 22 -8.28 0.39 -1.28
CA VAL A 22 -7.09 1.24 -1.44
C VAL A 22 -6.90 2.14 -0.22
N SER A 23 -5.78 2.86 -0.16
CA SER A 23 -5.54 3.89 0.85
C SER A 23 -6.50 5.08 0.65
N THR A 24 -6.77 5.81 1.74
CA THR A 24 -7.60 7.03 1.72
C THR A 24 -6.91 8.24 1.05
N GLY A 25 -5.62 8.12 0.68
CA GLY A 25 -4.85 9.17 0.04
C GLY A 25 -3.37 9.10 0.43
N LEU A 26 -2.63 8.13 -0.09
CA LEU A 26 -1.18 8.03 0.03
C LEU A 26 -0.56 8.25 -1.34
N VAL A 27 0.06 9.40 -1.53
CA VAL A 27 0.71 9.78 -2.80
C VAL A 27 1.75 8.72 -3.18
N GLY A 28 1.76 8.35 -4.47
CA GLY A 28 2.61 7.30 -5.01
C GLY A 28 2.02 5.89 -4.91
N PHE A 29 1.17 5.59 -3.92
CA PHE A 29 0.50 4.29 -3.76
C PHE A 29 -0.96 4.30 -4.21
N ALA A 30 -1.80 5.08 -3.57
CA ALA A 30 -3.18 5.29 -3.98
C ALA A 30 -3.66 6.66 -3.52
N SER A 31 -3.89 7.57 -4.44
CA SER A 31 -4.46 8.88 -4.16
C SER A 31 -5.23 9.40 -5.38
N PRO A 32 -6.35 10.09 -5.19
CA PRO A 32 -6.99 10.79 -6.30
C PRO A 32 -6.15 12.02 -6.70
N ASP A 33 -6.10 12.30 -7.99
CA ASP A 33 -5.56 13.55 -8.51
C ASP A 33 -6.58 14.70 -8.39
N ALA A 34 -6.23 15.88 -8.91
CA ALA A 34 -7.11 17.06 -8.86
C ALA A 34 -8.44 16.89 -9.62
N SER A 35 -8.52 15.92 -10.55
CA SER A 35 -9.75 15.56 -11.26
C SER A 35 -10.58 14.49 -10.55
N GLY A 36 -10.05 13.90 -9.48
CA GLY A 36 -10.64 12.78 -8.77
C GLY A 36 -10.27 11.40 -9.35
N GLU A 37 -9.39 11.35 -10.36
CA GLU A 37 -8.91 10.09 -10.93
C GLU A 37 -7.86 9.46 -10.01
N TRP A 38 -8.06 8.20 -9.65
CA TRP A 38 -7.15 7.44 -8.80
C TRP A 38 -5.84 7.14 -9.51
N GLN A 39 -4.73 7.34 -8.82
CA GLN A 39 -3.37 7.10 -9.34
C GLN A 39 -2.49 6.46 -8.27
N GLY A 40 -1.47 5.73 -8.74
CA GLY A 40 -0.41 5.16 -7.92
C GLY A 40 -0.26 3.66 -8.05
N PHE A 41 0.75 3.17 -7.39
CA PHE A 41 1.25 1.82 -7.49
C PHE A 41 0.21 0.74 -7.14
N ASP A 42 -0.51 0.92 -6.04
CA ASP A 42 -1.58 0.01 -5.61
C ASP A 42 -2.79 0.09 -6.56
N VAL A 43 -3.08 1.28 -7.09
CA VAL A 43 -4.13 1.51 -8.10
C VAL A 43 -3.84 0.74 -9.38
N ASP A 44 -2.59 0.73 -9.83
CA ASP A 44 -2.19 0.03 -11.06
C ASP A 44 -2.26 -1.48 -10.89
N VAL A 45 -2.01 -2.03 -9.70
CA VAL A 45 -2.28 -3.45 -9.40
C VAL A 45 -3.77 -3.76 -9.57
N CYS A 46 -4.67 -2.93 -9.04
CA CYS A 46 -6.12 -3.13 -9.20
C CYS A 46 -6.54 -3.07 -10.68
N ARG A 47 -5.99 -2.13 -11.44
CA ARG A 47 -6.24 -2.01 -12.88
C ARG A 47 -5.74 -3.21 -13.68
N ALA A 48 -4.58 -3.76 -13.30
CA ALA A 48 -4.04 -4.96 -13.94
C ALA A 48 -4.96 -6.18 -13.69
N VAL A 49 -5.45 -6.35 -12.46
CA VAL A 49 -6.43 -7.42 -12.14
C VAL A 49 -7.72 -7.24 -12.92
N ALA A 50 -8.27 -6.02 -12.99
CA ALA A 50 -9.48 -5.75 -13.78
C ALA A 50 -9.27 -6.01 -15.26
N ALA A 51 -8.15 -5.60 -15.83
CA ALA A 51 -7.79 -5.89 -17.22
C ALA A 51 -7.72 -7.40 -17.49
N ALA A 52 -7.09 -8.16 -16.58
CA ALA A 52 -6.96 -9.61 -16.72
C ALA A 52 -8.32 -10.35 -16.65
N VAL A 53 -9.23 -9.91 -15.79
CA VAL A 53 -10.51 -10.59 -15.52
C VAL A 53 -11.63 -10.12 -16.44
N LEU A 54 -11.68 -8.80 -16.73
CA LEU A 54 -12.80 -8.14 -17.40
C LEU A 54 -12.42 -7.58 -18.78
N GLY A 55 -11.14 -7.59 -19.14
CA GLY A 55 -10.65 -6.97 -20.38
C GLY A 55 -10.66 -5.44 -20.36
N ASP A 56 -10.97 -4.81 -19.23
CA ASP A 56 -11.04 -3.35 -19.08
C ASP A 56 -10.35 -2.90 -17.79
N PRO A 57 -9.20 -2.19 -17.85
CA PRO A 57 -8.51 -1.67 -16.67
C PRO A 57 -9.30 -0.58 -15.92
N LYS A 58 -10.36 -0.04 -16.51
CA LYS A 58 -11.23 0.96 -15.89
C LYS A 58 -12.41 0.35 -15.14
N ALA A 59 -12.65 -0.95 -15.28
CA ALA A 59 -13.74 -1.66 -14.61
C ALA A 59 -13.40 -1.91 -13.12
N VAL A 60 -12.99 -0.86 -12.41
CA VAL A 60 -12.62 -0.90 -10.98
C VAL A 60 -13.47 0.09 -10.20
N GLU A 61 -13.98 -0.36 -9.04
CA GLU A 61 -14.45 0.51 -7.97
C GLU A 61 -13.35 0.58 -6.92
N PHE A 62 -12.78 1.78 -6.73
CA PHE A 62 -11.81 2.01 -5.68
C PHE A 62 -12.55 2.32 -4.37
N VAL A 63 -12.33 1.49 -3.35
CA VAL A 63 -12.95 1.62 -2.03
C VAL A 63 -11.89 2.08 -1.02
N PRO A 64 -11.89 3.36 -0.62
CA PRO A 64 -10.93 3.87 0.35
C PRO A 64 -11.13 3.20 1.72
N THR A 65 -10.05 2.70 2.31
CA THR A 65 -10.06 2.05 3.61
C THR A 65 -9.01 2.63 4.54
N THR A 66 -9.28 2.65 5.84
CA THR A 66 -8.32 3.05 6.88
C THR A 66 -7.49 1.85 7.35
N GLY A 67 -6.50 2.08 8.22
CA GLY A 67 -5.76 1.01 8.90
C GLY A 67 -6.67 0.04 9.66
N LYS A 68 -7.77 0.55 10.21
CA LYS A 68 -8.75 -0.23 11.01
C LYS A 68 -9.78 -0.97 10.16
N THR A 69 -10.25 -0.36 9.06
CA THR A 69 -11.42 -0.88 8.32
C THR A 69 -11.07 -1.85 7.20
N ARG A 70 -9.83 -1.80 6.67
CA ARG A 70 -9.40 -2.58 5.48
C ARG A 70 -9.62 -4.07 5.59
N PHE A 71 -9.32 -4.66 6.75
CA PHE A 71 -9.44 -6.11 6.94
C PHE A 71 -10.90 -6.55 7.09
N THR A 72 -11.73 -5.73 7.73
CA THR A 72 -13.18 -5.99 7.81
C THR A 72 -13.83 -5.89 6.44
N ALA A 73 -13.47 -4.90 5.62
CA ALA A 73 -13.97 -4.74 4.26
C ALA A 73 -13.61 -5.96 3.38
N LEU A 74 -12.36 -6.47 3.51
CA LEU A 74 -11.95 -7.67 2.77
C LEU A 74 -12.66 -8.93 3.29
N ALA A 75 -12.76 -9.11 4.60
CA ALA A 75 -13.40 -10.29 5.20
C ALA A 75 -14.91 -10.37 4.88
N SER A 76 -15.60 -9.23 4.83
CA SER A 76 -17.03 -9.16 4.53
C SER A 76 -17.36 -9.33 3.04
N GLY A 77 -16.39 -9.25 2.15
CA GLY A 77 -16.60 -9.25 0.70
C GLY A 77 -17.06 -7.90 0.14
N GLU A 78 -16.97 -6.81 0.88
CA GLU A 78 -17.16 -5.45 0.40
C GLU A 78 -16.13 -5.12 -0.69
N ILE A 79 -14.90 -5.61 -0.50
CA ILE A 79 -13.83 -5.59 -1.50
C ILE A 79 -13.39 -7.00 -1.88
N ASP A 80 -12.94 -7.16 -3.11
CA ASP A 80 -12.47 -8.42 -3.67
C ASP A 80 -10.99 -8.64 -3.44
N VAL A 81 -10.22 -7.55 -3.48
CA VAL A 81 -8.79 -7.48 -3.26
C VAL A 81 -8.46 -6.23 -2.45
N LEU A 82 -7.47 -6.33 -1.58
CA LEU A 82 -6.91 -5.20 -0.85
C LEU A 82 -5.51 -4.90 -1.38
N ALA A 83 -5.36 -3.78 -2.10
CA ALA A 83 -4.09 -3.21 -2.55
C ALA A 83 -3.92 -1.84 -1.86
N ARG A 84 -3.29 -1.86 -0.68
CA ARG A 84 -3.25 -0.69 0.22
C ARG A 84 -2.00 -0.73 1.10
N ASN A 85 -0.81 -0.63 0.49
CA ASN A 85 0.47 -0.62 1.24
C ASN A 85 0.40 -1.47 2.52
N THR A 86 -0.05 -2.73 2.39
CA THR A 86 -0.31 -3.61 3.53
C THR A 86 0.87 -4.54 3.76
N THR A 87 1.47 -4.44 4.93
CA THR A 87 2.60 -5.29 5.34
C THR A 87 2.16 -6.72 5.52
N TRP A 88 2.87 -7.65 4.89
CA TRP A 88 2.72 -9.08 5.09
C TRP A 88 3.27 -9.47 6.46
N THR A 89 2.40 -9.85 7.37
CA THR A 89 2.77 -10.33 8.70
C THR A 89 2.13 -11.68 8.99
N PHE A 90 2.75 -12.45 9.90
CA PHE A 90 2.22 -13.74 10.32
C PHE A 90 0.76 -13.64 10.82
N SER A 91 0.46 -12.64 11.66
CA SER A 91 -0.89 -12.49 12.21
C SER A 91 -1.93 -12.16 11.15
N ARG A 92 -1.59 -11.33 10.16
CA ARG A 92 -2.51 -10.99 9.07
C ARG A 92 -2.78 -12.19 8.16
N ASP A 93 -1.74 -12.95 7.86
CA ASP A 93 -1.84 -14.14 7.02
C ASP A 93 -2.53 -15.29 7.77
N VAL A 94 -1.93 -15.73 8.89
CA VAL A 94 -2.33 -16.97 9.57
C VAL A 94 -3.52 -16.77 10.51
N ASP A 95 -3.54 -15.71 11.32
CA ASP A 95 -4.58 -15.50 12.32
C ASP A 95 -5.84 -14.86 11.72
N LEU A 96 -5.66 -13.81 10.90
CA LEU A 96 -6.78 -13.13 10.25
C LEU A 96 -7.26 -13.80 8.97
N LYS A 97 -6.55 -14.83 8.47
CA LYS A 97 -6.94 -15.62 7.30
C LYS A 97 -6.99 -14.81 5.99
N PHE A 98 -5.94 -14.05 5.75
CA PHE A 98 -5.75 -13.34 4.48
C PHE A 98 -4.52 -13.86 3.75
N GLU A 99 -4.67 -14.20 2.49
CA GLU A 99 -3.60 -14.63 1.62
C GLU A 99 -2.93 -13.44 0.95
N PHE A 100 -1.65 -13.21 1.26
CA PHE A 100 -0.81 -12.28 0.53
C PHE A 100 -0.34 -12.94 -0.76
N VAL A 101 -0.61 -12.32 -1.88
CA VAL A 101 -0.32 -12.91 -3.19
C VAL A 101 1.08 -12.62 -3.70
N GLY A 102 1.80 -11.74 -3.04
CA GLY A 102 3.20 -11.37 -3.34
C GLY A 102 3.59 -10.10 -2.65
N VAL A 103 4.87 -9.72 -2.81
CA VAL A 103 5.39 -8.43 -2.34
C VAL A 103 5.58 -7.54 -3.56
N ASN A 104 4.97 -6.37 -3.54
CA ASN A 104 5.08 -5.37 -4.58
C ASN A 104 6.01 -4.21 -4.20
N TYR A 105 6.29 -4.01 -2.90
CA TYR A 105 7.21 -3.00 -2.42
C TYR A 105 7.86 -3.42 -1.09
N TYR A 106 9.17 -3.31 -0.97
CA TYR A 106 9.88 -3.52 0.29
C TYR A 106 10.14 -2.17 0.94
N ASP A 107 9.49 -1.92 2.06
CA ASP A 107 9.59 -0.68 2.82
C ASP A 107 10.10 -0.91 4.24
N GLY A 108 10.11 0.13 5.03
CA GLY A 108 10.41 0.11 6.45
C GLY A 108 9.93 1.39 7.11
N GLN A 109 9.60 1.32 8.38
CA GLN A 109 9.12 2.48 9.15
C GLN A 109 10.25 3.43 9.50
N GLY A 110 10.02 4.72 9.25
CA GLY A 110 10.91 5.82 9.60
C GLY A 110 10.24 6.91 10.43
N PHE A 111 10.96 8.00 10.62
CA PHE A 111 10.50 9.18 11.36
C PHE A 111 10.82 10.45 10.58
N MET A 112 9.86 11.36 10.49
CA MET A 112 10.06 12.69 9.93
C MET A 112 9.86 13.73 11.03
N VAL A 113 10.78 14.70 11.08
CA VAL A 113 10.80 15.78 12.06
C VAL A 113 11.03 17.13 11.40
N PRO A 114 10.56 18.25 11.98
CA PRO A 114 10.99 19.57 11.58
C PRO A 114 12.49 19.71 11.83
N LYS A 115 13.21 20.33 10.91
CA LYS A 115 14.66 20.55 11.03
C LYS A 115 15.01 21.38 12.26
N GLU A 116 14.13 22.29 12.64
CA GLU A 116 14.28 23.13 13.85
C GLU A 116 14.26 22.36 15.16
N LEU A 117 13.71 21.12 15.17
CA LEU A 117 13.77 20.26 16.35
C LEU A 117 15.21 19.88 16.73
N GLY A 118 16.15 19.94 15.77
CA GLY A 118 17.58 19.82 15.99
C GLY A 118 18.05 18.42 16.35
N VAL A 119 17.22 17.39 16.19
CA VAL A 119 17.57 15.98 16.43
C VAL A 119 18.13 15.33 15.17
N SER A 120 19.00 14.35 15.35
CA SER A 120 19.66 13.61 14.26
C SER A 120 19.39 12.09 14.30
N SER A 121 18.74 11.63 15.35
CA SER A 121 18.42 10.21 15.59
C SER A 121 17.05 10.06 16.24
N ALA A 122 16.34 9.00 15.87
CA ALA A 122 15.08 8.65 16.50
C ALA A 122 15.23 8.31 18.02
N LYS A 123 16.43 8.03 18.48
CA LYS A 123 16.72 7.81 19.91
C LYS A 123 16.74 9.11 20.74
N GLU A 124 16.76 10.25 20.09
CA GLU A 124 16.72 11.57 20.72
C GLU A 124 15.28 12.10 20.90
N LEU A 125 14.26 11.29 20.53
CA LEU A 125 12.83 11.66 20.54
C LEU A 125 12.16 11.37 21.91
N ASP A 126 12.89 11.36 23.01
CA ASP A 126 12.30 11.12 24.35
C ASP A 126 11.29 12.23 24.70
N GLY A 127 10.07 11.84 25.04
CA GLY A 127 8.97 12.74 25.39
C GLY A 127 8.27 13.41 24.19
N ALA A 128 8.66 13.11 22.95
CA ALA A 128 8.07 13.71 21.77
C ALA A 128 6.60 13.29 21.56
N THR A 129 5.79 14.20 21.02
CA THR A 129 4.45 13.91 20.50
C THR A 129 4.57 13.34 19.08
N ILE A 130 3.93 12.18 18.82
CA ILE A 130 4.11 11.44 17.56
C ILE A 130 2.78 11.16 16.89
N CYS A 131 2.57 11.72 15.71
CA CYS A 131 1.45 11.36 14.84
C CYS A 131 1.61 9.92 14.34
N ILE A 132 0.63 9.06 14.66
CA ILE A 132 0.65 7.63 14.37
C ILE A 132 -0.70 7.10 13.89
N GLN A 133 -0.72 6.40 12.75
CA GLN A 133 -1.95 5.81 12.23
C GLN A 133 -2.31 4.53 13.00
N THR A 134 -3.52 4.53 13.56
CA THR A 134 -4.04 3.41 14.36
C THR A 134 -4.39 2.19 13.49
N GLY A 135 -4.26 0.99 14.08
CA GLY A 135 -4.54 -0.28 13.39
C GLY A 135 -3.50 -0.70 12.36
N THR A 136 -2.26 -0.25 12.55
CA THR A 136 -1.13 -0.50 11.64
C THR A 136 0.01 -1.25 12.34
N THR A 137 0.92 -1.84 11.56
CA THR A 137 2.22 -2.33 12.05
C THR A 137 3.05 -1.20 12.63
N THR A 138 2.92 0.00 12.05
CA THR A 138 3.63 1.21 12.47
C THR A 138 3.35 1.57 13.93
N GLU A 139 2.08 1.43 14.38
CA GLU A 139 1.70 1.66 15.77
C GLU A 139 2.40 0.67 16.73
N LEU A 140 2.45 -0.62 16.35
CA LEU A 140 3.09 -1.65 17.15
C LEU A 140 4.62 -1.49 17.20
N ASN A 141 5.24 -1.25 16.04
CA ASN A 141 6.69 -1.06 15.93
C ASN A 141 7.15 0.19 16.69
N LEU A 142 6.35 1.27 16.66
CA LEU A 142 6.63 2.48 17.42
C LEU A 142 6.73 2.17 18.92
N ALA A 143 5.73 1.49 19.47
CA ALA A 143 5.69 1.12 20.87
C ALA A 143 6.89 0.24 21.28
N ASP A 144 7.23 -0.72 20.43
CA ASP A 144 8.35 -1.63 20.65
C ASP A 144 9.70 -0.90 20.59
N PHE A 145 9.91 -0.01 19.63
CA PHE A 145 11.13 0.76 19.48
C PHE A 145 11.39 1.67 20.69
N PHE A 146 10.37 2.41 21.12
CA PHE A 146 10.51 3.33 22.27
C PHE A 146 10.75 2.56 23.57
N ARG A 147 10.00 1.49 23.80
CA ARG A 147 10.20 0.61 24.96
C ARG A 147 11.61 0.02 25.00
N THR A 148 12.11 -0.49 23.87
CA THR A 148 13.43 -1.15 23.77
C THR A 148 14.58 -0.17 24.00
N ASN A 149 14.41 1.09 23.60
CA ASN A 149 15.42 2.13 23.81
C ASN A 149 15.25 2.88 25.14
N ASN A 150 14.27 2.52 26.00
CA ASN A 150 13.95 3.16 27.27
C ASN A 150 13.67 4.67 27.12
N ILE A 151 12.98 5.05 26.07
CA ILE A 151 12.50 6.42 25.82
C ILE A 151 10.97 6.43 25.81
N SER A 152 10.39 7.57 26.16
CA SER A 152 8.94 7.78 26.19
C SER A 152 8.45 8.57 24.98
N TYR A 153 7.15 8.52 24.71
CA TYR A 153 6.50 9.35 23.71
C TYR A 153 5.02 9.54 24.05
N GLU A 154 4.41 10.56 23.47
CA GLU A 154 2.97 10.79 23.54
C GLU A 154 2.34 10.53 22.15
N PRO A 155 1.48 9.50 22.00
CA PRO A 155 0.86 9.22 20.72
C PRO A 155 -0.23 10.25 20.38
N VAL A 156 -0.19 10.77 19.15
CA VAL A 156 -1.27 11.54 18.54
C VAL A 156 -1.93 10.63 17.48
N PRO A 157 -3.02 9.91 17.84
CA PRO A 157 -3.63 8.93 16.96
C PRO A 157 -4.36 9.59 15.81
N ILE A 158 -4.14 9.08 14.61
CA ILE A 158 -4.84 9.47 13.37
C ILE A 158 -5.48 8.26 12.72
N GLU A 159 -6.49 8.47 11.87
CA GLU A 159 -7.12 7.41 11.09
C GLU A 159 -6.62 7.34 9.65
N THR A 160 -6.23 8.48 9.08
CA THR A 160 -5.75 8.59 7.70
C THR A 160 -4.39 9.28 7.61
N ASN A 161 -3.61 9.00 6.57
CA ASN A 161 -2.33 9.69 6.35
C ASN A 161 -2.52 11.19 6.07
N SER A 162 -3.65 11.57 5.46
CA SER A 162 -3.97 12.98 5.19
C SER A 162 -4.21 13.81 6.44
N GLU A 163 -4.63 13.19 7.55
CA GLU A 163 -4.76 13.86 8.85
C GLU A 163 -3.40 14.17 9.49
N ALA A 164 -2.38 13.37 9.21
CA ALA A 164 -1.05 13.59 9.79
C ALA A 164 -0.42 14.91 9.32
N GLN A 165 -0.62 15.27 8.06
CA GLN A 165 0.06 16.41 7.45
C GLN A 165 -0.28 17.74 8.15
N PRO A 166 -1.55 18.16 8.28
CA PRO A 166 -1.89 19.40 8.98
C PRO A 166 -1.47 19.34 10.47
N LEU A 167 -1.71 18.23 11.17
CA LEU A 167 -1.34 18.10 12.58
C LEU A 167 0.16 18.27 12.80
N TYR A 168 0.97 17.66 11.93
CA TYR A 168 2.42 17.79 11.98
C TYR A 168 2.90 19.19 11.62
N LEU A 169 2.36 19.81 10.55
CA LEU A 169 2.75 21.15 10.13
C LEU A 169 2.30 22.25 11.11
N GLU A 170 1.20 22.04 11.84
CA GLU A 170 0.69 22.94 12.89
C GLU A 170 1.37 22.73 14.25
N GLY A 171 2.26 21.73 14.37
CA GLY A 171 2.98 21.41 15.59
C GLY A 171 2.13 20.69 16.64
N ALA A 172 1.02 20.08 16.25
CA ALA A 172 0.23 19.22 17.14
C ALA A 172 0.94 17.88 17.43
N CYS A 173 1.83 17.47 16.55
CA CYS A 173 2.83 16.43 16.81
C CYS A 173 4.21 16.89 16.34
N ASP A 174 5.24 16.61 17.14
CA ASP A 174 6.65 16.92 16.84
C ASP A 174 7.19 16.02 15.74
N VAL A 175 6.63 14.81 15.63
CA VAL A 175 7.12 13.74 14.77
C VAL A 175 5.97 13.13 13.99
N TYR A 176 6.18 12.85 12.70
CA TYR A 176 5.33 11.97 11.93
C TYR A 176 6.07 10.65 11.63
N THR A 177 5.45 9.52 11.94
CA THR A 177 5.99 8.19 11.66
C THR A 177 5.04 7.38 10.80
N THR A 178 5.58 6.79 9.74
CA THR A 178 4.94 5.84 8.84
C THR A 178 6.04 5.16 8.00
N ASP A 179 5.68 4.41 6.97
CA ASP A 179 6.61 3.84 5.99
C ASP A 179 7.50 4.94 5.38
N ALA A 180 8.77 4.65 5.17
CA ALA A 180 9.76 5.63 4.68
C ALA A 180 9.39 6.20 3.31
N SER A 181 8.80 5.38 2.43
CA SER A 181 8.27 5.85 1.14
C SER A 181 7.14 6.86 1.31
N GLY A 182 6.24 6.62 2.27
CA GLY A 182 5.15 7.53 2.63
C GLY A 182 5.67 8.85 3.21
N LEU A 183 6.71 8.80 4.07
CA LEU A 183 7.37 10.00 4.59
C LEU A 183 8.03 10.81 3.46
N ALA A 184 8.71 10.14 2.54
CA ALA A 184 9.35 10.78 1.40
C ALA A 184 8.31 11.47 0.49
N ALA A 185 7.21 10.79 0.17
CA ALA A 185 6.13 11.33 -0.63
C ALA A 185 5.44 12.53 0.05
N THR A 186 5.15 12.42 1.35
CA THR A 186 4.57 13.49 2.16
C THR A 186 5.48 14.71 2.20
N ARG A 187 6.76 14.50 2.48
CA ARG A 187 7.77 15.58 2.51
C ARG A 187 7.87 16.29 1.16
N ALA A 188 7.87 15.53 0.06
CA ALA A 188 7.96 16.11 -1.29
C ALA A 188 6.76 16.99 -1.66
N ALA A 189 5.60 16.77 -1.04
CA ALA A 189 4.38 17.54 -1.25
C ALA A 189 4.29 18.80 -0.38
N PHE A 190 5.18 19.00 0.59
CA PHE A 190 5.20 20.21 1.42
C PHE A 190 5.68 21.43 0.63
N GLU A 191 5.26 22.61 1.03
CA GLU A 191 5.68 23.89 0.43
C GLU A 191 7.21 24.08 0.57
N ASN A 192 7.78 23.70 1.72
CA ASN A 192 9.22 23.80 2.03
C ASN A 192 9.80 22.42 2.46
N PRO A 193 10.04 21.48 1.54
CA PRO A 193 10.52 20.14 1.88
C PRO A 193 11.86 20.11 2.63
N ALA A 194 12.70 21.17 2.43
CA ALA A 194 14.02 21.27 3.06
C ALA A 194 13.96 21.60 4.57
N ASP A 195 12.80 22.03 5.07
CA ASP A 195 12.60 22.34 6.49
C ASP A 195 12.24 21.07 7.30
N HIS A 196 12.14 19.93 6.64
CA HIS A 196 11.80 18.64 7.23
C HIS A 196 12.90 17.62 6.97
N VAL A 197 13.18 16.78 7.97
CA VAL A 197 14.21 15.73 7.92
C VAL A 197 13.55 14.38 8.16
N VAL A 198 13.82 13.42 7.29
CA VAL A 198 13.57 12.00 7.57
C VAL A 198 14.82 11.48 8.27
N LEU A 199 14.65 10.98 9.50
CA LEU A 199 15.75 10.47 10.32
C LEU A 199 16.31 9.17 9.70
N PRO A 200 17.59 8.84 9.98
CA PRO A 200 18.26 7.73 9.31
C PRO A 200 17.80 6.34 9.75
N GLU A 201 17.14 6.23 10.90
CA GLU A 201 16.70 4.94 11.42
C GLU A 201 15.49 4.42 10.65
N ILE A 202 15.61 3.16 10.20
CA ILE A 202 14.51 2.33 9.74
C ILE A 202 14.29 1.24 10.78
N ILE A 203 13.17 1.31 11.49
CA ILE A 203 12.93 0.50 12.69
C ILE A 203 12.18 -0.80 12.43
N SER A 204 11.74 -1.03 11.20
CA SER A 204 11.05 -2.26 10.81
C SER A 204 11.39 -2.69 9.38
N LYS A 205 10.89 -3.86 9.00
CA LYS A 205 10.84 -4.33 7.62
C LYS A 205 9.39 -4.52 7.25
N GLU A 206 8.97 -3.80 6.22
CA GLU A 206 7.58 -3.77 5.76
C GLU A 206 7.50 -4.33 4.32
N PRO A 207 7.39 -5.66 4.15
CA PRO A 207 7.11 -6.25 2.85
C PRO A 207 5.63 -6.00 2.52
N LEU A 208 5.38 -5.02 1.65
CA LEU A 208 4.03 -4.59 1.28
C LEU A 208 3.53 -5.42 0.10
N GLY A 209 2.24 -5.77 0.12
CA GLY A 209 1.66 -6.51 -0.98
C GLY A 209 0.13 -6.56 -0.97
N PRO A 210 -0.46 -6.86 -2.13
CA PRO A 210 -1.90 -7.10 -2.24
C PRO A 210 -2.27 -8.43 -1.58
N LEU A 211 -3.50 -8.47 -1.06
CA LEU A 211 -4.01 -9.65 -0.37
C LEU A 211 -5.49 -9.89 -0.68
N VAL A 212 -5.88 -11.15 -0.54
CA VAL A 212 -7.23 -11.66 -0.76
C VAL A 212 -7.69 -12.50 0.43
N ARG A 213 -8.95 -12.96 0.45
CA ARG A 213 -9.45 -13.88 1.45
C ARG A 213 -8.82 -15.27 1.28
N HIS A 214 -8.51 -15.96 2.37
CA HIS A 214 -8.11 -17.37 2.34
C HIS A 214 -9.20 -18.26 1.74
N GLY A 215 -8.76 -19.34 1.09
CA GLY A 215 -9.64 -20.42 0.63
C GLY A 215 -10.21 -20.24 -0.78
N ASP A 216 -9.93 -19.12 -1.43
CA ASP A 216 -10.27 -18.87 -2.84
C ASP A 216 -8.98 -18.89 -3.68
N ASN A 217 -8.44 -20.08 -3.89
CA ASN A 217 -7.14 -20.25 -4.56
C ASN A 217 -7.16 -19.73 -6.00
N GLU A 218 -8.29 -19.92 -6.72
CA GLU A 218 -8.42 -19.44 -8.09
C GLU A 218 -8.32 -17.91 -8.15
N TRP A 219 -9.00 -17.22 -7.23
CA TRP A 219 -8.90 -15.77 -7.13
C TRP A 219 -7.50 -15.31 -6.70
N GLY A 220 -6.92 -15.99 -5.71
CA GLY A 220 -5.55 -15.73 -5.27
C GLY A 220 -4.54 -15.85 -6.41
N ASP A 221 -4.67 -16.87 -7.26
CA ASP A 221 -3.81 -17.08 -8.43
C ASP A 221 -4.01 -15.98 -9.49
N VAL A 222 -5.23 -15.57 -9.76
CA VAL A 222 -5.50 -14.45 -10.70
C VAL A 222 -4.80 -13.17 -10.23
N VAL A 223 -4.94 -12.80 -8.96
CA VAL A 223 -4.32 -11.57 -8.43
C VAL A 223 -2.78 -11.70 -8.39
N ARG A 224 -2.26 -12.87 -7.98
CA ARG A 224 -0.82 -13.17 -7.96
C ARG A 224 -0.19 -13.04 -9.33
N TRP A 225 -0.79 -13.65 -10.34
CA TRP A 225 -0.23 -13.63 -11.69
C TRP A 225 -0.41 -12.28 -12.38
N SER A 226 -1.43 -11.52 -12.04
CA SER A 226 -1.55 -10.11 -12.47
C SER A 226 -0.39 -9.27 -11.91
N LEU A 227 -0.04 -9.45 -10.62
CA LEU A 227 1.12 -8.79 -10.03
C LEU A 227 2.44 -9.27 -10.67
N ASN A 228 2.62 -10.58 -10.85
CA ASN A 228 3.83 -11.13 -11.45
C ASN A 228 4.02 -10.66 -12.90
N ALA A 229 2.93 -10.46 -13.64
CA ALA A 229 3.00 -9.91 -15.00
C ALA A 229 3.53 -8.46 -14.99
N LEU A 230 3.11 -7.63 -14.02
CA LEU A 230 3.63 -6.27 -13.87
C LEU A 230 5.13 -6.28 -13.53
N ILE A 231 5.55 -7.16 -12.60
CA ILE A 231 6.97 -7.31 -12.19
C ILE A 231 7.81 -7.77 -13.38
N ALA A 232 7.35 -8.78 -14.13
CA ALA A 232 8.05 -9.29 -15.30
C ALA A 232 8.13 -8.23 -16.42
N ALA A 233 7.08 -7.45 -16.63
CA ALA A 233 7.08 -6.35 -17.59
C ALA A 233 8.10 -5.27 -17.22
N GLU A 234 8.19 -4.90 -15.93
CA GLU A 234 9.20 -3.96 -15.42
C GLU A 234 10.63 -4.48 -15.66
N GLU A 235 10.89 -5.77 -15.37
CA GLU A 235 12.20 -6.39 -15.53
C GLU A 235 12.73 -6.32 -16.97
N VAL A 236 11.84 -6.46 -17.97
CA VAL A 236 12.22 -6.40 -19.39
C VAL A 236 11.95 -5.01 -20.02
N GLY A 237 11.61 -4.00 -19.22
CA GLY A 237 11.41 -2.63 -19.67
C GLY A 237 10.15 -2.38 -20.48
N ILE A 238 9.11 -3.20 -20.32
CA ILE A 238 7.78 -2.96 -20.91
C ILE A 238 7.06 -1.86 -20.13
N THR A 239 6.57 -0.85 -20.83
CA THR A 239 5.84 0.27 -20.26
C THR A 239 4.58 0.54 -21.09
N SER A 240 3.64 1.33 -20.56
CA SER A 240 2.46 1.79 -21.32
C SER A 240 2.83 2.58 -22.58
N ALA A 241 3.99 3.21 -22.62
CA ALA A 241 4.46 4.00 -23.75
C ALA A 241 5.00 3.13 -24.91
N ASN A 242 5.60 1.97 -24.60
CA ASN A 242 6.29 1.14 -25.60
C ASN A 242 5.63 -0.22 -25.88
N ILE A 243 4.62 -0.63 -25.11
CA ILE A 243 3.98 -1.95 -25.24
C ILE A 243 3.42 -2.20 -26.63
N GLY A 244 2.84 -1.19 -27.29
CA GLY A 244 2.30 -1.32 -28.65
C GLY A 244 3.38 -1.62 -29.71
N GLU A 245 4.55 -0.98 -29.61
CA GLU A 245 5.69 -1.22 -30.48
C GLU A 245 6.31 -2.60 -30.20
N LEU A 246 6.50 -2.94 -28.91
CA LEU A 246 7.03 -4.23 -28.51
C LEU A 246 6.12 -5.40 -28.89
N SER A 247 4.81 -5.26 -28.79
CA SER A 247 3.86 -6.27 -29.26
C SER A 247 3.95 -6.50 -30.76
N ALA A 248 4.15 -5.45 -31.56
CA ALA A 248 4.31 -5.58 -33.01
C ALA A 248 5.64 -6.24 -33.38
N ALA A 249 6.69 -6.06 -32.57
CA ALA A 249 8.04 -6.59 -32.78
C ALA A 249 8.30 -7.88 -31.98
N ALA A 250 7.33 -8.42 -31.27
CA ALA A 250 7.52 -9.51 -30.28
C ALA A 250 8.16 -10.78 -30.87
N GLY A 251 8.01 -11.04 -32.17
CA GLY A 251 8.61 -12.19 -32.85
C GLY A 251 10.14 -12.32 -32.70
N ASP A 252 10.82 -11.23 -32.42
CA ASP A 252 12.28 -11.16 -32.36
C ASP A 252 12.85 -11.38 -30.94
N ASN A 253 12.02 -11.28 -29.88
CA ASN A 253 12.43 -11.46 -28.48
C ASN A 253 11.56 -12.52 -27.77
N PRO A 254 12.13 -13.74 -27.51
CA PRO A 254 11.38 -14.82 -26.88
C PRO A 254 10.92 -14.52 -25.44
N GLU A 255 11.59 -13.62 -24.74
CA GLU A 255 11.25 -13.24 -23.37
C GLU A 255 10.03 -12.31 -23.36
N ILE A 256 10.02 -11.30 -24.20
CA ILE A 256 8.88 -10.40 -24.38
C ILE A 256 7.67 -11.17 -24.90
N ASN A 257 7.87 -12.10 -25.84
CA ASN A 257 6.80 -12.98 -26.36
C ASN A 257 6.11 -13.85 -25.31
N ARG A 258 6.76 -14.12 -24.19
CA ARG A 258 6.18 -14.90 -23.08
C ARG A 258 5.37 -14.04 -22.11
N ILE A 259 5.59 -12.75 -22.13
CA ILE A 259 4.89 -11.79 -21.26
C ILE A 259 3.69 -11.18 -21.97
N LEU A 260 3.81 -10.91 -23.27
CA LEU A 260 2.75 -10.38 -24.15
C LEU A 260 1.93 -11.50 -24.77
#